data_750237a71cef2b2051b4346842850de8
#
_entry.id   750237a71cef2b2051b4346842850de8
#
_cell.length_a   1.000
_cell.length_b   1.000
_cell.length_c   1.000
_cell.angle_alpha   90.00
_cell.angle_beta   90.00
_cell.angle_gamma   90.00
#
_symmetry.space_group_name_H-M   'P 1'
#
loop_
_entity.id
_entity.type
_entity.pdbx_description
1 polymer ?
#
loop_
_entity_poly.entity_id
_entity_poly.type
_entity_poly.pdbx_seq_one_letter_code
_entity_poly.pdbx_strand_id
1 'polypeptide(L)'
;VILIWMSQDKPKTVDEFLNRKDEDESVRKWKESLLGDAANADPALTHPKDDPRLVIPKEFKVVINGGKTHTYNLENKANLEDLKKNGYELKEGQVFHYELTFLVHHDLVLGLKLRTKSKKMIAKQEAVFDIGSYPPTIAPIVKVLEECEVPVGSMTRGTYKVENTIEDDMGRTHLKFESKFTITKA
;
A
#
# COMPACT_ATOMS: atom_id res chain seq x y z
N VAL A 1 -18.33 -16.01 5.70
CA VAL A 1 -17.38 -17.07 5.26
C VAL A 1 -15.93 -16.61 5.24
N ILE A 2 -15.62 -15.48 5.96
CA ILE A 2 -14.24 -14.89 6.02
C ILE A 2 -13.46 -15.34 7.27
N LEU A 3 -14.01 -16.23 8.10
CA LEU A 3 -13.46 -16.57 9.41
C LEU A 3 -12.50 -17.79 9.45
N ILE A 4 -12.15 -18.41 8.32
CA ILE A 4 -11.29 -19.61 8.28
C ILE A 4 -9.79 -19.28 8.10
N TRP A 5 -9.41 -18.02 7.88
CA TRP A 5 -8.01 -17.64 7.61
C TRP A 5 -7.20 -17.18 8.83
N MET A 6 -7.71 -17.32 10.04
CA MET A 6 -7.01 -16.86 11.25
C MET A 6 -6.24 -17.94 12.01
N SER A 7 -6.04 -19.15 11.45
CA SER A 7 -5.30 -20.19 12.17
C SER A 7 -4.44 -20.98 11.20
N GLN A 8 -3.13 -20.83 11.39
CA GLN A 8 -2.03 -21.74 11.03
C GLN A 8 -1.61 -21.80 9.56
N ASP A 9 -0.29 -21.60 9.36
CA ASP A 9 0.52 -21.79 8.14
C ASP A 9 0.22 -20.86 6.95
N LYS A 10 0.61 -19.59 7.10
CA LYS A 10 0.80 -18.74 5.91
C LYS A 10 1.84 -19.39 5.00
N PRO A 11 1.58 -19.51 3.69
CA PRO A 11 2.56 -20.05 2.75
C PRO A 11 3.83 -19.20 2.79
N LYS A 12 5.00 -19.84 2.84
CA LYS A 12 6.30 -19.17 2.92
C LYS A 12 6.87 -18.80 1.56
N THR A 13 6.32 -19.38 0.49
CA THR A 13 6.72 -19.12 -0.90
C THR A 13 5.51 -19.04 -1.81
N VAL A 14 5.67 -18.41 -2.97
CA VAL A 14 4.64 -18.37 -4.02
C VAL A 14 4.33 -19.78 -4.53
N ASP A 15 5.34 -20.61 -4.71
CA ASP A 15 5.17 -22.03 -5.13
C ASP A 15 4.33 -22.81 -4.12
N GLU A 16 4.58 -22.63 -2.83
CA GLU A 16 3.80 -23.27 -1.76
C GLU A 16 2.34 -22.79 -1.76
N PHE A 17 2.12 -21.50 -2.04
CA PHE A 17 0.80 -20.93 -2.20
C PHE A 17 0.07 -21.50 -3.43
N LEU A 18 0.75 -21.60 -4.56
CA LEU A 18 0.17 -22.10 -5.82
C LEU A 18 -0.15 -23.59 -5.79
N ASN A 19 0.62 -24.39 -5.04
CA ASN A 19 0.53 -25.85 -5.00
C ASN A 19 -0.30 -26.40 -3.82
N ARG A 20 -1.02 -25.60 -3.06
CA ARG A 20 -1.92 -26.08 -2.00
C ARG A 20 -3.04 -26.94 -2.61
N LYS A 21 -3.16 -28.19 -2.11
CA LYS A 21 -4.08 -29.21 -2.67
C LYS A 21 -5.51 -29.14 -2.13
N ASP A 22 -5.77 -28.39 -1.04
CA ASP A 22 -7.05 -28.41 -0.33
C ASP A 22 -7.83 -27.09 -0.54
N GLU A 23 -7.80 -26.53 -1.76
CA GLU A 23 -8.42 -25.25 -2.05
C GLU A 23 -9.77 -25.38 -2.77
N ASP A 24 -10.68 -24.45 -2.43
CA ASP A 24 -11.93 -24.22 -3.15
C ASP A 24 -11.65 -23.90 -4.62
N GLU A 25 -12.50 -24.39 -5.51
CA GLU A 25 -12.42 -24.17 -6.96
C GLU A 25 -12.37 -22.67 -7.33
N SER A 26 -13.01 -21.80 -6.53
CA SER A 26 -12.97 -20.35 -6.72
C SER A 26 -11.58 -19.76 -6.47
N VAL A 27 -10.86 -20.28 -5.46
CA VAL A 27 -9.49 -19.88 -5.15
C VAL A 27 -8.53 -20.36 -6.25
N ARG A 28 -8.74 -21.58 -6.77
CA ARG A 28 -7.95 -22.10 -7.89
C ARG A 28 -8.14 -21.27 -9.14
N LYS A 29 -9.39 -20.95 -9.53
CA LYS A 29 -9.68 -20.09 -10.69
C LYS A 29 -9.08 -18.70 -10.54
N TRP A 30 -9.13 -18.15 -9.34
CA TRP A 30 -8.50 -16.87 -9.06
C TRP A 30 -6.97 -16.93 -9.20
N LYS A 31 -6.32 -18.00 -8.70
CA LYS A 31 -4.88 -18.24 -8.90
C LYS A 31 -4.52 -18.40 -10.38
N GLU A 32 -5.30 -19.19 -11.12
CA GLU A 32 -5.11 -19.38 -12.56
C GLU A 32 -5.24 -18.06 -13.34
N SER A 33 -6.17 -17.18 -12.94
CA SER A 33 -6.31 -15.84 -13.51
C SER A 33 -5.08 -14.98 -13.26
N LEU A 34 -4.54 -14.98 -12.05
CA LEU A 34 -3.31 -14.26 -11.72
C LEU A 34 -2.10 -14.77 -12.52
N LEU A 35 -1.98 -16.09 -12.69
CA LEU A 35 -0.91 -16.70 -13.48
C LEU A 35 -1.07 -16.44 -14.98
N GLY A 36 -2.31 -16.44 -15.50
CA GLY A 36 -2.58 -16.15 -16.90
C GLY A 36 -2.10 -14.75 -17.31
N ASP A 37 -2.32 -13.78 -16.46
CA ASP A 37 -1.85 -12.40 -16.67
C ASP A 37 -0.31 -12.30 -16.54
N ALA A 38 0.28 -13.04 -15.60
CA ALA A 38 1.73 -13.10 -15.41
C ALA A 38 2.46 -13.81 -16.56
N ALA A 39 1.86 -14.86 -17.14
CA ALA A 39 2.45 -15.61 -18.26
C ALA A 39 2.57 -14.76 -19.55
N ASN A 40 1.75 -13.72 -19.68
CA ASN A 40 1.76 -12.81 -20.82
C ASN A 40 2.64 -11.56 -20.61
N ALA A 41 3.11 -11.33 -19.38
CA ALA A 41 4.02 -10.24 -19.07
C ALA A 41 5.46 -10.68 -19.38
N ASP A 42 6.13 -10.04 -20.33
CA ASP A 42 7.57 -10.21 -20.54
C ASP A 42 8.32 -9.29 -19.56
N PRO A 43 8.87 -9.82 -18.46
CA PRO A 43 9.58 -9.02 -17.46
C PRO A 43 10.82 -8.33 -18.04
N ALA A 44 11.34 -8.85 -19.16
CA ALA A 44 12.52 -8.30 -19.81
C ALA A 44 12.29 -6.97 -20.52
N LEU A 45 11.02 -6.63 -20.82
CA LEU A 45 10.66 -5.42 -21.56
C LEU A 45 10.40 -4.20 -20.67
N THR A 46 10.33 -4.37 -19.33
CA THR A 46 9.68 -3.38 -18.46
C THR A 46 10.55 -2.79 -17.39
N HIS A 47 11.62 -3.46 -17.00
CA HIS A 47 12.48 -3.04 -15.89
C HIS A 47 13.95 -3.25 -16.20
N PRO A 48 14.84 -2.45 -15.59
CA PRO A 48 16.25 -2.79 -15.60
C PRO A 48 16.41 -4.22 -15.05
N LYS A 49 16.99 -5.11 -15.82
CA LYS A 49 17.19 -6.53 -15.43
C LYS A 49 17.89 -6.69 -14.07
N ASP A 50 18.54 -5.63 -13.62
CA ASP A 50 19.37 -5.60 -12.41
C ASP A 50 18.64 -5.02 -11.18
N ASP A 51 17.36 -4.61 -11.26
CA ASP A 51 16.61 -4.13 -10.09
C ASP A 51 16.04 -5.33 -9.32
N PRO A 52 16.54 -5.63 -8.11
CA PRO A 52 16.12 -6.80 -7.34
C PRO A 52 14.76 -6.61 -6.64
N ARG A 53 14.16 -5.42 -6.71
CA ARG A 53 12.90 -5.13 -6.01
C ARG A 53 11.73 -5.86 -6.65
N LEU A 54 10.91 -6.51 -5.84
CA LEU A 54 9.68 -7.16 -6.29
C LEU A 54 8.56 -6.15 -6.50
N VAL A 55 8.37 -5.22 -5.58
CA VAL A 55 7.43 -4.10 -5.71
C VAL A 55 8.23 -2.82 -5.73
N ILE A 56 7.96 -1.98 -6.70
CA ILE A 56 8.62 -0.69 -6.90
C ILE A 56 7.58 0.42 -6.72
N PRO A 57 7.38 0.94 -5.49
CA PRO A 57 6.50 2.06 -5.26
C PRO A 57 7.07 3.32 -5.92
N LYS A 58 6.25 3.98 -6.75
CA LYS A 58 6.64 5.15 -7.54
C LYS A 58 6.11 6.45 -6.95
N GLU A 59 4.82 6.48 -6.64
CA GLU A 59 4.14 7.71 -6.23
C GLU A 59 3.14 7.44 -5.13
N PHE A 60 3.07 8.35 -4.18
CA PHE A 60 2.07 8.39 -3.11
C PHE A 60 1.32 9.70 -3.20
N LYS A 61 -0.01 9.62 -3.31
CA LYS A 61 -0.88 10.80 -3.29
C LYS A 61 -1.78 10.80 -2.09
N VAL A 62 -2.06 11.99 -1.61
CA VAL A 62 -3.12 12.28 -0.64
C VAL A 62 -4.15 13.14 -1.35
N VAL A 63 -5.28 12.56 -1.68
CA VAL A 63 -6.38 13.22 -2.40
C VAL A 63 -7.43 13.64 -1.38
N ILE A 64 -7.64 14.94 -1.24
CA ILE A 64 -8.60 15.51 -0.29
C ILE A 64 -9.86 15.91 -1.06
N ASN A 65 -11.00 15.34 -0.71
CA ASN A 65 -12.27 15.63 -1.37
C ASN A 65 -12.64 17.11 -1.22
N GLY A 66 -12.84 17.79 -2.35
CA GLY A 66 -13.08 19.23 -2.38
C GLY A 66 -11.87 20.11 -2.00
N GLY A 67 -10.67 19.50 -1.91
CA GLY A 67 -9.44 20.17 -1.51
C GLY A 67 -8.29 19.95 -2.48
N LYS A 68 -7.09 20.07 -1.95
CA LYS A 68 -5.83 19.93 -2.70
C LYS A 68 -5.38 18.46 -2.74
N THR A 69 -4.85 18.03 -3.87
CA THR A 69 -4.08 16.77 -3.98
C THR A 69 -2.61 17.05 -3.72
N HIS A 70 -2.01 16.26 -2.83
CA HIS A 70 -0.58 16.26 -2.57
C HIS A 70 0.05 15.02 -3.19
N THR A 71 1.09 15.22 -3.99
CA THR A 71 1.77 14.15 -4.74
C THR A 71 3.24 14.08 -4.34
N TYR A 72 3.70 12.87 -4.01
CA TYR A 72 5.07 12.61 -3.58
C TYR A 72 5.67 11.45 -4.38
N ASN A 73 6.81 11.71 -5.02
CA ASN A 73 7.59 10.66 -5.68
C ASN A 73 8.37 9.88 -4.62
N LEU A 74 8.08 8.58 -4.50
CA LEU A 74 8.67 7.71 -3.47
C LEU A 74 10.11 7.28 -3.76
N GLU A 75 10.59 7.46 -4.98
CA GLU A 75 11.98 7.23 -5.36
C GLU A 75 12.86 8.47 -5.17
N ASN A 76 12.25 9.63 -4.92
CA ASN A 76 12.96 10.90 -4.73
C ASN A 76 13.15 11.20 -3.24
N LYS A 77 14.39 11.16 -2.78
CA LYS A 77 14.73 11.44 -1.36
C LYS A 77 14.27 12.83 -0.89
N ALA A 78 14.32 13.85 -1.76
CA ALA A 78 13.86 15.20 -1.40
C ALA A 78 12.34 15.23 -1.18
N ASN A 79 11.55 14.50 -1.97
CA ASN A 79 10.11 14.36 -1.75
C ASN A 79 9.79 13.63 -0.45
N LEU A 80 10.53 12.57 -0.11
CA LEU A 80 10.37 11.85 1.16
C LEU A 80 10.72 12.73 2.36
N GLU A 81 11.77 13.53 2.26
CA GLU A 81 12.14 14.50 3.30
C GLU A 81 11.11 15.62 3.44
N ASP A 82 10.53 16.11 2.33
CA ASP A 82 9.45 17.10 2.35
C ASP A 82 8.19 16.51 3.01
N LEU A 83 7.78 15.31 2.63
CA LEU A 83 6.66 14.59 3.22
C LEU A 83 6.83 14.38 4.73
N LYS A 84 8.05 14.09 5.17
CA LYS A 84 8.40 13.93 6.59
C LYS A 84 8.43 15.25 7.35
N LYS A 85 8.99 16.32 6.77
CA LYS A 85 9.18 17.60 7.44
C LYS A 85 7.95 18.49 7.37
N ASN A 86 7.38 18.67 6.20
CA ASN A 86 6.27 19.56 5.92
C ASN A 86 4.93 18.82 5.91
N GLY A 87 4.89 17.67 5.22
CA GLY A 87 3.70 16.85 5.12
C GLY A 87 2.52 17.57 4.45
N TYR A 88 1.31 17.33 4.96
CA TYR A 88 0.09 17.91 4.43
C TYR A 88 -0.88 18.30 5.56
N GLU A 89 -1.84 19.17 5.22
CA GLU A 89 -2.87 19.65 6.13
C GLU A 89 -4.22 19.01 5.80
N LEU A 90 -4.95 18.63 6.84
CA LEU A 90 -6.31 18.11 6.79
C LEU A 90 -7.18 18.97 7.71
N LYS A 91 -8.41 19.25 7.31
CA LYS A 91 -9.39 19.91 8.15
C LYS A 91 -10.33 18.88 8.78
N GLU A 92 -10.82 19.19 9.98
CA GLU A 92 -11.84 18.36 10.64
C GLU A 92 -13.03 18.10 9.72
N GLY A 93 -13.53 16.86 9.71
CA GLY A 93 -14.67 16.42 8.89
C GLY A 93 -14.35 16.28 7.39
N GLN A 94 -13.14 16.58 6.92
CA GLN A 94 -12.78 16.31 5.55
C GLN A 94 -12.66 14.82 5.28
N VAL A 95 -13.05 14.42 4.07
CA VAL A 95 -12.83 13.08 3.54
C VAL A 95 -11.62 13.11 2.62
N PHE A 96 -10.76 12.14 2.75
CA PHE A 96 -9.57 11.97 1.90
C PHE A 96 -9.31 10.48 1.64
N HIS A 97 -8.54 10.21 0.61
CA HIS A 97 -8.01 8.87 0.37
C HIS A 97 -6.55 8.93 -0.06
N TYR A 98 -5.89 7.80 0.02
CA TYR A 98 -4.56 7.63 -0.55
C TYR A 98 -4.64 6.97 -1.93
N GLU A 99 -3.75 7.39 -2.83
CA GLU A 99 -3.47 6.67 -4.07
C GLU A 99 -2.00 6.21 -4.04
N LEU A 100 -1.76 4.97 -4.40
CA LEU A 100 -0.42 4.42 -4.54
C LEU A 100 -0.20 4.00 -6.00
N THR A 101 0.85 4.52 -6.61
CA THR A 101 1.34 4.08 -7.92
C THR A 101 2.57 3.20 -7.72
N PHE A 102 2.56 2.01 -8.30
CA PHE A 102 3.65 1.04 -8.16
C PHE A 102 3.76 0.12 -9.37
N LEU A 103 4.89 -0.58 -9.46
CA LEU A 103 5.14 -1.66 -10.40
C LEU A 103 5.38 -2.94 -9.63
N VAL A 104 5.00 -4.07 -10.21
CA VAL A 104 5.39 -5.39 -9.73
C VAL A 104 6.38 -5.99 -10.72
N HIS A 105 7.51 -6.49 -10.20
CA HIS A 105 8.65 -6.96 -10.96
C HIS A 105 8.97 -8.42 -10.58
N HIS A 106 9.52 -9.18 -11.49
CA HIS A 106 10.00 -10.56 -11.31
C HIS A 106 8.96 -11.63 -11.01
N ASP A 107 8.06 -11.42 -10.04
CA ASP A 107 7.20 -12.46 -9.50
C ASP A 107 5.88 -11.89 -8.98
N LEU A 108 4.94 -12.78 -8.68
CA LEU A 108 3.66 -12.47 -8.06
C LEU A 108 3.84 -11.87 -6.66
N VAL A 109 3.14 -10.78 -6.36
CA VAL A 109 2.98 -10.26 -5.00
C VAL A 109 1.59 -10.61 -4.46
N LEU A 110 1.53 -11.14 -3.23
CA LEU A 110 0.30 -11.56 -2.59
C LEU A 110 -0.03 -10.67 -1.40
N GLY A 111 -1.27 -10.18 -1.34
CA GLY A 111 -1.78 -9.40 -0.22
C GLY A 111 -0.94 -8.16 0.08
N LEU A 112 -0.58 -7.39 -0.96
CA LEU A 112 0.10 -6.11 -0.78
C LEU A 112 -0.79 -5.17 0.02
N LYS A 113 -0.22 -4.46 0.99
CA LYS A 113 -0.93 -3.53 1.86
C LYS A 113 -0.07 -2.36 2.28
N LEU A 114 -0.72 -1.24 2.54
CA LEU A 114 -0.13 -0.07 3.18
C LEU A 114 -0.54 -0.07 4.66
N ARG A 115 0.43 -0.24 5.54
CA ARG A 115 0.25 -0.08 6.99
C ARG A 115 0.72 1.29 7.41
N THR A 116 -0.12 2.03 8.12
CA THR A 116 0.20 3.36 8.64
C THR A 116 0.13 3.35 10.16
N LYS A 117 1.16 3.86 10.81
CA LYS A 117 1.20 4.04 12.27
C LYS A 117 1.34 5.52 12.57
N SER A 118 0.25 6.16 12.96
CA SER A 118 0.24 7.57 13.33
C SER A 118 0.45 7.76 14.82
N LYS A 119 1.20 8.79 15.18
CA LYS A 119 1.50 9.17 16.57
C LYS A 119 1.31 10.67 16.75
N LYS A 120 0.53 11.02 17.79
CA LYS A 120 0.41 12.37 18.31
C LYS A 120 0.64 12.33 19.82
N MET A 121 1.69 12.97 20.30
CA MET A 121 2.13 12.89 21.70
C MET A 121 2.30 11.43 22.15
N ILE A 122 1.44 10.95 23.06
CA ILE A 122 1.44 9.57 23.56
C ILE A 122 0.41 8.66 22.84
N ALA A 123 -0.56 9.25 22.15
CA ALA A 123 -1.60 8.51 21.42
C ALA A 123 -1.02 7.90 20.15
N LYS A 124 -1.29 6.62 19.93
CA LYS A 124 -0.90 5.87 18.72
C LYS A 124 -2.14 5.28 18.08
N GLN A 125 -2.19 5.32 16.78
CA GLN A 125 -3.25 4.70 15.97
C GLN A 125 -2.61 3.97 14.80
N GLU A 126 -3.16 2.83 14.45
CA GLU A 126 -2.72 2.03 13.31
C GLU A 126 -3.90 1.84 12.35
N ALA A 127 -3.63 1.95 11.06
CA ALA A 127 -4.57 1.60 10.00
C ALA A 127 -3.86 0.75 8.95
N VAL A 128 -4.60 -0.17 8.33
CA VAL A 128 -4.10 -1.05 7.26
C VAL A 128 -5.05 -0.92 6.08
N PHE A 129 -4.49 -0.60 4.93
CA PHE A 129 -5.20 -0.44 3.67
C PHE A 129 -4.80 -1.58 2.74
N ASP A 130 -5.77 -2.37 2.30
CA ASP A 130 -5.54 -3.46 1.36
C ASP A 130 -5.33 -2.92 -0.05
N ILE A 131 -4.22 -3.31 -0.65
CA ILE A 131 -3.86 -2.95 -2.03
C ILE A 131 -4.27 -4.10 -2.96
N GLY A 132 -3.93 -5.35 -2.61
CA GLY A 132 -4.32 -6.55 -3.34
C GLY A 132 -3.14 -7.42 -3.76
N SER A 133 -3.40 -8.37 -4.67
CA SER A 133 -2.40 -9.27 -5.22
C SER A 133 -2.24 -8.99 -6.71
N TYR A 134 -1.00 -9.00 -7.20
CA TYR A 134 -0.69 -8.60 -8.57
C TYR A 134 0.42 -9.46 -9.16
N PRO A 135 0.29 -9.87 -10.44
CA PRO A 135 1.39 -10.43 -11.21
C PRO A 135 2.41 -9.36 -11.60
N PRO A 136 3.55 -9.72 -12.17
CA PRO A 136 4.45 -8.77 -12.81
C PRO A 136 3.74 -7.91 -13.84
N THR A 137 4.02 -6.59 -13.84
CA THR A 137 3.32 -5.62 -14.68
C THR A 137 4.26 -4.83 -15.58
N ILE A 138 3.77 -4.54 -16.79
CA ILE A 138 4.49 -3.73 -17.78
C ILE A 138 4.30 -2.25 -17.50
N ALA A 139 3.10 -1.87 -17.09
CA ALA A 139 2.74 -0.48 -16.78
C ALA A 139 2.53 -0.29 -15.28
N PRO A 140 2.77 0.92 -14.76
CA PRO A 140 2.46 1.23 -13.38
C PRO A 140 0.97 1.00 -13.06
N ILE A 141 0.71 0.38 -11.92
CA ILE A 141 -0.63 0.22 -11.37
C ILE A 141 -0.91 1.44 -10.48
N VAL A 142 -2.08 2.03 -10.62
CA VAL A 142 -2.59 3.04 -9.70
C VAL A 142 -3.70 2.41 -8.85
N LYS A 143 -3.48 2.33 -7.55
CA LYS A 143 -4.48 1.83 -6.61
C LYS A 143 -5.00 2.96 -5.75
N VAL A 144 -6.30 3.19 -5.82
CA VAL A 144 -7.05 4.06 -4.91
C VAL A 144 -7.40 3.24 -3.67
N LEU A 145 -7.04 3.75 -2.48
CA LEU A 145 -7.30 3.11 -1.21
C LEU A 145 -8.63 3.61 -0.61
N GLU A 146 -9.09 2.95 0.45
CA GLU A 146 -10.34 3.30 1.12
C GLU A 146 -10.35 4.75 1.62
N GLU A 147 -11.50 5.40 1.51
CA GLU A 147 -11.71 6.75 2.03
C GLU A 147 -11.64 6.79 3.55
N CYS A 148 -11.03 7.85 4.06
CA CYS A 148 -10.91 8.15 5.47
C CYS A 148 -11.59 9.48 5.78
N GLU A 149 -12.30 9.55 6.89
CA GLU A 149 -12.83 10.80 7.42
C GLU A 149 -11.95 11.33 8.55
N VAL A 150 -11.64 12.61 8.48
CA VAL A 150 -10.86 13.28 9.52
C VAL A 150 -11.72 13.50 10.76
N PRO A 151 -11.36 12.96 11.93
CA PRO A 151 -12.17 13.09 13.12
C PRO A 151 -12.34 14.55 13.55
N VAL A 152 -13.53 14.86 14.11
CA VAL A 152 -13.90 16.19 14.61
C VAL A 152 -13.64 16.26 16.11
N GLY A 153 -13.12 17.40 16.59
CA GLY A 153 -12.97 17.69 18.02
C GLY A 153 -11.61 18.33 18.36
N SER A 154 -11.59 19.17 19.36
CA SER A 154 -10.38 19.92 19.76
C SER A 154 -9.19 19.00 20.11
N MET A 155 -9.45 17.81 20.63
CA MET A 155 -8.42 16.84 20.99
C MET A 155 -7.79 16.14 19.78
N THR A 156 -8.46 16.14 18.63
CA THR A 156 -7.93 15.53 17.40
C THR A 156 -7.02 16.47 16.64
N ARG A 157 -7.14 17.77 16.85
CA ARG A 157 -6.31 18.79 16.18
C ARG A 157 -4.86 18.69 16.57
N GLY A 158 -4.00 19.07 15.64
CA GLY A 158 -2.55 19.14 15.83
C GLY A 158 -1.80 18.22 14.89
N THR A 159 -0.50 18.10 15.10
CA THR A 159 0.42 17.40 14.19
C THR A 159 0.62 15.94 14.57
N TYR A 160 0.49 15.09 13.57
CA TYR A 160 0.71 13.65 13.64
C TYR A 160 1.95 13.28 12.84
N LYS A 161 2.82 12.46 13.44
CA LYS A 161 3.91 11.78 12.73
C LYS A 161 3.43 10.39 12.34
N VAL A 162 3.70 9.98 11.11
CA VAL A 162 3.21 8.72 10.56
C VAL A 162 4.39 7.91 10.01
N GLU A 163 4.45 6.66 10.41
CA GLU A 163 5.30 5.64 9.81
C GLU A 163 4.45 4.83 8.83
N ASN A 164 4.85 4.82 7.56
CA ASN A 164 4.18 4.11 6.49
C ASN A 164 5.03 2.91 6.08
N THR A 165 4.42 1.75 5.96
CA THR A 165 5.08 0.51 5.52
C THR A 165 4.26 -0.14 4.42
N ILE A 166 4.87 -0.33 3.26
CA ILE A 166 4.30 -1.14 2.18
C ILE A 166 4.87 -2.55 2.36
N GLU A 167 3.99 -3.50 2.63
CA GLU A 167 4.35 -4.89 2.94
C GLU A 167 3.37 -5.86 2.29
N ASP A 168 3.73 -7.15 2.22
CA ASP A 168 2.88 -8.19 1.66
C ASP A 168 2.59 -9.31 2.68
N ASP A 169 1.71 -10.25 2.30
CA ASP A 169 1.32 -11.37 3.16
C ASP A 169 2.44 -12.40 3.38
N MET A 170 3.50 -12.35 2.57
CA MET A 170 4.71 -13.17 2.74
C MET A 170 5.66 -12.58 3.80
N GLY A 171 5.29 -11.43 4.39
CA GLY A 171 6.08 -10.73 5.40
C GLY A 171 7.24 -9.91 4.83
N ARG A 172 7.26 -9.67 3.52
CA ARG A 172 8.28 -8.85 2.87
C ARG A 172 7.90 -7.37 3.00
N THR A 173 8.87 -6.54 3.36
CA THR A 173 8.73 -5.09 3.33
C THR A 173 9.32 -4.55 2.03
N HIS A 174 8.51 -3.84 1.27
CA HIS A 174 8.91 -3.25 -0.02
C HIS A 174 9.37 -1.81 0.11
N LEU A 175 8.76 -1.03 1.02
CA LEU A 175 9.18 0.33 1.33
C LEU A 175 8.74 0.73 2.73
N LYS A 176 9.59 1.49 3.43
CA LYS A 176 9.24 2.25 4.64
C LYS A 176 9.54 3.71 4.43
N PHE A 177 8.60 4.57 4.78
CA PHE A 177 8.78 6.02 4.72
C PHE A 177 7.99 6.71 5.83
N GLU A 178 8.45 7.88 6.22
CA GLU A 178 7.77 8.70 7.22
C GLU A 178 6.99 9.83 6.57
N SER A 179 5.86 10.16 7.13
CA SER A 179 5.06 11.31 6.74
C SER A 179 4.58 12.10 7.96
N LYS A 180 4.06 13.27 7.70
CA LYS A 180 3.45 14.13 8.71
C LYS A 180 2.15 14.71 8.17
N PHE A 181 1.12 14.81 9.01
CA PHE A 181 -0.04 15.63 8.71
C PHE A 181 -0.48 16.44 9.91
N THR A 182 -1.16 17.53 9.64
CA THR A 182 -1.71 18.39 10.69
C THR A 182 -3.21 18.52 10.52
N ILE A 183 -3.98 18.21 11.57
CA ILE A 183 -5.42 18.44 11.60
C ILE A 183 -5.69 19.84 12.13
N THR A 184 -6.40 20.64 11.34
CA THR A 184 -6.83 22.00 11.68
C THR A 184 -8.35 22.08 11.81
N LYS A 185 -8.84 23.19 12.35
CA LYS A 185 -10.27 23.45 12.41
C LYS A 185 -10.83 23.61 10.98
N ALA A 186 -12.06 23.13 10.76
CA ALA A 186 -12.81 23.32 9.52
C ALA A 186 -13.06 24.80 9.21
#